data_43858e38f70395a2b397477cb7ad85dc
#
_entry.id   43858e38f70395a2b397477cb7ad85dc
#
_cell.length_a   1.000
_cell.length_b   1.000
_cell.length_c   1.000
_cell.angle_alpha   90.00
_cell.angle_beta   90.00
_cell.angle_gamma   90.00
#
_symmetry.space_group_name_H-M   'P 1'
#
loop_
_entity.id
_entity.type
_entity.pdbx_description
1 polymer ?
#
loop_
_entity_poly.entity_id
_entity_poly.type
_entity_poly.pdbx_seq_one_letter_code
_entity_poly.pdbx_strand_id
1 'polypeptide(L)'
;MENQKIENIELKFLTLKDYEALKEATIQSYGGLPNSYWKINEIGNLIDIFPEGQVVIMADGEIAGCALSIIVDFDELGEKHTYKDITDDPTFSIHDPEGDVLYGIDVFIRPDFRGLRLGRRLYDYRKELCENLNLKSIVFGGRMPNYHLHAEKLSPKQYIEKVKRKQIDDPVLNFQISNDFHPVRVLKSYLEGDKASGEFAVLMEWDNIYYTKPEKKPRPSAVKSVVRLGLIQWQMRSYSGMEELMHQAEYFIDSVAGYRCDFAMFPEFFNAPLMAKYNHMSEPDAIRELAKYTKEITE
;
A
#
# COMPACT_ATOMS: atom_id res chain seq x y z
N MET A 1 -6.64 -18.59 37.80
CA MET A 1 -7.45 -17.46 37.30
C MET A 1 -8.79 -18.07 36.93
N GLU A 2 -9.85 -17.66 37.61
CA GLU A 2 -11.22 -18.09 37.26
C GLU A 2 -11.48 -17.61 35.82
N ASN A 3 -11.94 -18.55 34.98
CA ASN A 3 -12.41 -18.24 33.64
C ASN A 3 -13.66 -17.34 33.77
N GLN A 4 -13.47 -16.04 33.74
CA GLN A 4 -14.60 -15.11 33.68
C GLN A 4 -15.35 -15.43 32.37
N LYS A 5 -16.57 -15.96 32.54
CA LYS A 5 -17.42 -16.31 31.40
C LYS A 5 -17.91 -15.04 30.77
N ILE A 6 -17.39 -14.71 29.58
CA ILE A 6 -17.85 -13.55 28.80
C ILE A 6 -19.28 -13.85 28.37
N GLU A 7 -20.21 -12.94 28.69
CA GLU A 7 -21.63 -13.08 28.42
C GLU A 7 -22.05 -12.36 27.14
N ASN A 8 -21.42 -11.22 26.83
CA ASN A 8 -21.77 -10.41 25.67
C ASN A 8 -20.55 -10.07 24.82
N ILE A 9 -20.63 -10.34 23.51
CA ILE A 9 -19.63 -9.94 22.53
C ILE A 9 -20.33 -9.21 21.40
N GLU A 10 -19.92 -7.97 21.16
CA GLU A 10 -20.47 -7.09 20.14
C GLU A 10 -19.36 -6.53 19.27
N LEU A 11 -19.57 -6.48 17.94
CA LEU A 11 -18.74 -5.73 17.01
C LEU A 11 -19.48 -4.45 16.65
N LYS A 12 -18.83 -3.30 16.83
CA LYS A 12 -19.41 -1.99 16.53
C LYS A 12 -18.41 -1.07 15.83
N PHE A 13 -18.90 -0.05 15.15
CA PHE A 13 -18.07 1.01 14.65
C PHE A 13 -17.42 1.79 15.78
N LEU A 14 -16.14 2.12 15.57
CA LEU A 14 -15.37 2.95 16.48
C LEU A 14 -15.92 4.39 16.44
N THR A 15 -16.05 5.00 17.60
CA THR A 15 -16.42 6.41 17.73
C THR A 15 -15.40 7.15 18.59
N LEU A 16 -15.33 8.48 18.49
CA LEU A 16 -14.44 9.27 19.34
C LEU A 16 -14.72 9.12 20.84
N LYS A 17 -15.92 8.72 21.22
CA LYS A 17 -16.26 8.42 22.63
C LYS A 17 -15.50 7.22 23.16
N ASP A 18 -15.08 6.33 22.28
CA ASP A 18 -14.35 5.09 22.62
C ASP A 18 -12.83 5.32 22.72
N TYR A 19 -12.35 6.55 22.42
CA TYR A 19 -10.92 6.82 22.24
C TYR A 19 -10.05 6.45 23.45
N GLU A 20 -10.43 6.86 24.66
CA GLU A 20 -9.61 6.58 25.85
C GLU A 20 -9.54 5.07 26.13
N ALA A 21 -10.66 4.35 25.98
CA ALA A 21 -10.68 2.90 26.11
C ALA A 21 -9.88 2.20 25.00
N LEU A 22 -9.92 2.72 23.76
CA LEU A 22 -9.11 2.23 22.64
C LEU A 22 -7.61 2.41 22.93
N LYS A 23 -7.23 3.60 23.39
CA LYS A 23 -5.83 3.92 23.72
C LYS A 23 -5.29 2.99 24.79
N GLU A 24 -6.05 2.76 25.85
CA GLU A 24 -5.67 1.84 26.92
C GLU A 24 -5.54 0.40 26.39
N ALA A 25 -6.51 -0.08 25.62
CA ALA A 25 -6.48 -1.40 24.99
C ALA A 25 -5.27 -1.58 24.06
N THR A 26 -4.90 -0.53 23.31
CA THR A 26 -3.73 -0.53 22.41
C THR A 26 -2.42 -0.63 23.22
N ILE A 27 -2.28 0.17 24.28
CA ILE A 27 -1.09 0.14 25.16
C ILE A 27 -0.91 -1.24 25.77
N GLN A 28 -2.00 -1.86 26.25
CA GLN A 28 -1.96 -3.23 26.81
C GLN A 28 -1.57 -4.27 25.77
N SER A 29 -1.93 -4.04 24.50
CA SER A 29 -1.64 -4.98 23.40
C SER A 29 -0.22 -4.86 22.86
N TYR A 30 0.35 -3.65 22.85
CA TYR A 30 1.63 -3.30 22.23
C TYR A 30 2.67 -2.71 23.19
N GLY A 31 2.50 -2.83 24.48
CA GLY A 31 3.26 -2.15 25.55
C GLY A 31 4.80 -2.22 25.53
N GLY A 32 5.39 -2.84 24.50
CA GLY A 32 6.83 -2.86 24.25
C GLY A 32 7.28 -2.02 23.04
N LEU A 33 6.35 -1.36 22.35
CA LEU A 33 6.66 -0.55 21.17
C LEU A 33 6.60 0.94 21.51
N PRO A 34 7.55 1.76 21.06
CA PRO A 34 7.47 3.22 21.16
C PRO A 34 6.23 3.73 20.42
N ASN A 35 5.53 4.72 20.98
CA ASN A 35 4.32 5.31 20.40
C ASN A 35 3.26 4.27 20.00
N SER A 36 3.00 3.32 20.88
CA SER A 36 2.16 2.14 20.63
C SER A 36 0.65 2.43 20.55
N TYR A 37 0.23 3.68 20.49
CA TYR A 37 -1.17 4.05 20.36
C TYR A 37 -1.39 5.20 19.39
N TRP A 38 -2.54 5.23 18.77
CA TRP A 38 -2.99 6.27 17.86
C TRP A 38 -3.39 7.54 18.62
N LYS A 39 -3.07 8.71 18.05
CA LYS A 39 -3.53 9.98 18.64
C LYS A 39 -5.01 10.22 18.34
N ILE A 40 -5.66 11.03 19.16
CA ILE A 40 -7.09 11.30 19.02
C ILE A 40 -7.48 11.92 17.67
N ASN A 41 -6.63 12.79 17.12
CA ASN A 41 -6.84 13.38 15.80
C ASN A 41 -6.69 12.36 14.66
N GLU A 42 -5.76 11.41 14.79
CA GLU A 42 -5.57 10.34 13.81
C GLU A 42 -6.79 9.41 13.77
N ILE A 43 -7.29 9.01 14.95
CA ILE A 43 -8.53 8.22 15.06
C ILE A 43 -9.74 9.01 14.55
N GLY A 44 -9.82 10.32 14.85
CA GLY A 44 -10.89 11.19 14.34
C GLY A 44 -10.89 11.22 12.82
N ASN A 45 -9.74 11.45 12.22
CA ASN A 45 -9.61 11.50 10.76
C ASN A 45 -9.97 10.16 10.10
N LEU A 46 -9.54 9.02 10.67
CA LEU A 46 -9.93 7.70 10.16
C LEU A 46 -11.45 7.48 10.21
N ILE A 47 -12.09 7.89 11.32
CA ILE A 47 -13.55 7.79 11.46
C ILE A 47 -14.26 8.68 10.43
N ASP A 48 -13.76 9.90 10.21
CA ASP A 48 -14.37 10.87 9.30
C ASP A 48 -14.26 10.45 7.83
N ILE A 49 -13.13 9.87 7.43
CA ILE A 49 -12.90 9.49 6.02
C ILE A 49 -13.48 8.12 5.66
N PHE A 50 -13.47 7.16 6.60
CA PHE A 50 -13.93 5.80 6.34
C PHE A 50 -14.43 5.12 7.62
N PRO A 51 -15.61 5.49 8.15
CA PRO A 51 -16.13 4.98 9.42
C PRO A 51 -16.32 3.45 9.44
N GLU A 52 -16.74 2.84 8.32
CA GLU A 52 -16.95 1.40 8.21
C GLU A 52 -15.63 0.60 8.31
N GLY A 53 -14.51 1.23 8.00
CA GLY A 53 -13.18 0.62 8.12
C GLY A 53 -12.65 0.58 9.55
N GLN A 54 -13.31 1.28 10.50
CA GLN A 54 -12.84 1.45 11.88
C GLN A 54 -13.80 0.73 12.82
N VAL A 55 -13.40 -0.45 13.31
CA VAL A 55 -14.26 -1.28 14.15
C VAL A 55 -13.57 -1.73 15.43
N VAL A 56 -14.36 -1.87 16.48
CA VAL A 56 -13.97 -2.46 17.75
C VAL A 56 -14.84 -3.66 18.09
N ILE A 57 -14.24 -4.63 18.74
CA ILE A 57 -14.96 -5.74 19.33
C ILE A 57 -15.01 -5.53 20.84
N MET A 58 -16.21 -5.50 21.35
CA MET A 58 -16.50 -5.34 22.76
C MET A 58 -16.72 -6.71 23.41
N ALA A 59 -16.25 -6.88 24.62
CA ALA A 59 -16.56 -8.02 25.47
C ALA A 59 -17.02 -7.49 26.83
N ASP A 60 -18.24 -7.78 27.22
CA ASP A 60 -18.88 -7.30 28.47
C ASP A 60 -18.70 -5.79 28.71
N GLY A 61 -18.78 -5.00 27.63
CA GLY A 61 -18.68 -3.53 27.68
C GLY A 61 -17.25 -2.97 27.61
N GLU A 62 -16.22 -3.81 27.58
CA GLU A 62 -14.83 -3.39 27.40
C GLU A 62 -14.34 -3.61 25.95
N ILE A 63 -13.43 -2.75 25.47
CA ILE A 63 -12.77 -2.99 24.17
C ILE A 63 -11.82 -4.18 24.31
N ALA A 64 -12.18 -5.29 23.68
CA ALA A 64 -11.38 -6.50 23.61
C ALA A 64 -10.40 -6.49 22.42
N GLY A 65 -10.68 -5.72 21.38
CA GLY A 65 -9.84 -5.59 20.21
C GLY A 65 -10.33 -4.54 19.22
N CYS A 66 -9.50 -4.26 18.25
CA CYS A 66 -9.77 -3.24 17.23
C CYS A 66 -9.24 -3.70 15.88
N ALA A 67 -9.85 -3.18 14.80
CA ALA A 67 -9.33 -3.25 13.45
C ALA A 67 -9.52 -1.89 12.75
N LEU A 68 -8.43 -1.34 12.20
CA LEU A 68 -8.40 -0.08 11.48
C LEU A 68 -8.00 -0.34 10.02
N SER A 69 -8.71 0.26 9.08
CA SER A 69 -8.49 0.03 7.64
C SER A 69 -8.72 1.31 6.85
N ILE A 70 -8.11 1.39 5.69
CA ILE A 70 -8.40 2.39 4.64
C ILE A 70 -8.56 1.68 3.30
N ILE A 71 -9.10 2.37 2.32
CA ILE A 71 -9.09 1.91 0.93
C ILE A 71 -7.95 2.62 0.23
N VAL A 72 -7.22 1.92 -0.65
CA VAL A 72 -6.11 2.48 -1.42
C VAL A 72 -6.17 2.01 -2.87
N ASP A 73 -5.64 2.81 -3.79
CA ASP A 73 -5.21 2.34 -5.09
C ASP A 73 -3.84 1.65 -4.91
N PHE A 74 -3.83 0.31 -5.02
CA PHE A 74 -2.60 -0.44 -4.72
C PHE A 74 -1.52 -0.27 -5.79
N ASP A 75 -1.90 0.06 -7.01
CA ASP A 75 -0.95 0.35 -8.09
C ASP A 75 -0.22 1.69 -7.80
N GLU A 76 -0.92 2.68 -7.23
CA GLU A 76 -0.31 3.95 -6.82
C GLU A 76 0.55 3.83 -5.55
N LEU A 77 0.10 3.04 -4.57
CA LEU A 77 0.87 2.78 -3.34
C LEU A 77 2.19 2.08 -3.65
N GLY A 78 2.17 1.18 -4.60
CA GLY A 78 3.32 0.40 -5.01
C GLY A 78 3.69 -0.74 -4.06
N GLU A 79 4.42 -1.67 -4.61
CA GLU A 79 4.78 -2.93 -3.96
C GLU A 79 5.84 -2.82 -2.86
N LYS A 80 6.53 -1.69 -2.75
CA LYS A 80 7.66 -1.45 -1.82
C LYS A 80 7.36 -0.26 -0.92
N HIS A 81 6.23 -0.29 -0.26
CA HIS A 81 5.85 0.75 0.70
C HIS A 81 6.29 0.36 2.12
N THR A 82 6.37 1.35 2.98
CA THR A 82 6.62 1.22 4.42
C THR A 82 5.35 1.51 5.20
N TYR A 83 5.33 1.19 6.49
CA TYR A 83 4.22 1.56 7.37
C TYR A 83 4.03 3.09 7.44
N LYS A 84 5.14 3.81 7.37
CA LYS A 84 5.16 5.26 7.33
C LYS A 84 4.47 5.82 6.08
N ASP A 85 4.67 5.22 4.91
CA ASP A 85 3.99 5.64 3.68
C ASP A 85 2.46 5.56 3.80
N ILE A 86 1.95 4.68 4.69
CA ILE A 86 0.53 4.52 4.96
C ILE A 86 0.03 5.46 6.06
N THR A 87 0.87 5.79 7.05
CA THR A 87 0.42 6.37 8.33
C THR A 87 1.11 7.67 8.74
N ASP A 88 2.13 8.15 8.01
CA ASP A 88 2.88 9.36 8.37
C ASP A 88 2.06 10.65 8.22
N ASP A 89 1.05 10.62 7.36
CA ASP A 89 0.10 11.71 7.24
C ASP A 89 -1.09 11.46 8.19
N PRO A 90 -1.26 12.27 9.25
CA PRO A 90 -2.35 12.10 10.19
C PRO A 90 -3.73 12.33 9.57
N THR A 91 -3.81 12.85 8.35
CA THR A 91 -5.05 13.00 7.59
C THR A 91 -5.39 11.78 6.75
N PHE A 92 -4.46 10.82 6.63
CA PHE A 92 -4.60 9.63 5.78
C PHE A 92 -4.97 9.96 4.35
N SER A 93 -4.31 10.96 3.76
CA SER A 93 -4.58 11.44 2.39
C SER A 93 -4.33 10.38 1.31
N ILE A 94 -3.69 9.26 1.66
CA ILE A 94 -3.56 8.08 0.82
C ILE A 94 -4.88 7.28 0.68
N HIS A 95 -5.88 7.54 1.55
CA HIS A 95 -7.19 6.93 1.41
C HIS A 95 -7.85 7.37 0.11
N ASP A 96 -8.20 6.42 -0.73
CA ASP A 96 -8.93 6.63 -1.99
C ASP A 96 -10.23 5.81 -1.95
N PRO A 97 -11.40 6.45 -1.80
CA PRO A 97 -12.69 5.74 -1.83
C PRO A 97 -12.94 4.96 -3.14
N GLU A 98 -12.27 5.35 -4.24
CA GLU A 98 -12.34 4.68 -5.55
C GLU A 98 -11.20 3.66 -5.74
N GLY A 99 -10.38 3.45 -4.72
CA GLY A 99 -9.30 2.45 -4.71
C GLY A 99 -9.84 1.03 -4.85
N ASP A 100 -8.95 0.10 -5.09
CA ASP A 100 -9.31 -1.29 -5.39
C ASP A 100 -8.99 -2.28 -4.26
N VAL A 101 -8.30 -1.82 -3.20
CA VAL A 101 -7.81 -2.68 -2.12
C VAL A 101 -8.16 -2.13 -0.74
N LEU A 102 -8.62 -3.01 0.15
CA LEU A 102 -8.76 -2.70 1.58
C LEU A 102 -7.41 -2.88 2.27
N TYR A 103 -6.79 -1.79 2.72
CA TYR A 103 -5.53 -1.85 3.45
C TYR A 103 -5.76 -1.89 4.95
N GLY A 104 -5.30 -2.98 5.60
CA GLY A 104 -5.35 -3.13 7.06
C GLY A 104 -4.21 -2.35 7.71
N ILE A 105 -4.53 -1.26 8.41
CA ILE A 105 -3.54 -0.44 9.13
C ILE A 105 -3.15 -1.12 10.43
N ASP A 106 -4.14 -1.56 11.20
CA ASP A 106 -3.94 -2.16 12.51
C ASP A 106 -4.97 -3.26 12.78
N VAL A 107 -4.58 -4.24 13.57
CA VAL A 107 -5.47 -5.24 14.16
C VAL A 107 -4.84 -5.80 15.42
N PHE A 108 -5.56 -5.73 16.52
CA PHE A 108 -5.13 -6.34 17.77
C PHE A 108 -6.28 -6.92 18.59
N ILE A 109 -5.93 -7.86 19.45
CA ILE A 109 -6.78 -8.35 20.56
C ILE A 109 -5.97 -8.21 21.84
N ARG A 110 -6.57 -7.59 22.84
CA ARG A 110 -6.00 -7.48 24.19
C ARG A 110 -5.61 -8.88 24.71
N PRO A 111 -4.47 -8.97 25.41
CA PRO A 111 -3.98 -10.25 25.93
C PRO A 111 -5.03 -11.05 26.71
N ASP A 112 -5.83 -10.36 27.54
CA ASP A 112 -6.84 -10.97 28.41
C ASP A 112 -7.99 -11.64 27.64
N PHE A 113 -8.23 -11.22 26.39
CA PHE A 113 -9.29 -11.71 25.52
C PHE A 113 -8.80 -12.65 24.41
N ARG A 114 -7.50 -13.02 24.43
CA ARG A 114 -6.96 -13.98 23.47
C ARG A 114 -7.51 -15.38 23.71
N GLY A 115 -7.51 -16.21 22.68
CA GLY A 115 -8.07 -17.57 22.74
C GLY A 115 -9.59 -17.65 22.50
N LEU A 116 -10.31 -16.53 22.48
CA LEU A 116 -11.77 -16.45 22.27
C LEU A 116 -12.19 -16.31 20.80
N ARG A 117 -11.25 -16.43 19.87
CA ARG A 117 -11.45 -16.28 18.42
C ARG A 117 -11.94 -14.88 17.99
N LEU A 118 -11.77 -13.86 18.83
CA LEU A 118 -12.23 -12.50 18.53
C LEU A 118 -11.48 -11.89 17.35
N GLY A 119 -10.18 -12.16 17.22
CA GLY A 119 -9.39 -11.71 16.06
C GLY A 119 -9.92 -12.28 14.73
N ARG A 120 -10.42 -13.52 14.73
CA ARG A 120 -11.07 -14.08 13.56
C ARG A 120 -12.31 -13.29 13.17
N ARG A 121 -13.16 -12.89 14.14
CA ARG A 121 -14.35 -12.07 13.87
C ARG A 121 -14.01 -10.71 13.26
N LEU A 122 -12.87 -10.10 13.67
CA LEU A 122 -12.40 -8.86 13.05
C LEU A 122 -11.96 -9.08 11.59
N TYR A 123 -11.32 -10.22 11.29
CA TYR A 123 -10.99 -10.56 9.91
C TYR A 123 -12.21 -10.94 9.07
N ASP A 124 -13.16 -11.69 9.64
CA ASP A 124 -14.42 -12.05 8.97
C ASP A 124 -15.17 -10.75 8.58
N TYR A 125 -15.25 -9.77 9.50
CA TYR A 125 -15.82 -8.45 9.21
C TYR A 125 -15.09 -7.72 8.07
N ARG A 126 -13.73 -7.70 8.08
CA ARG A 126 -12.96 -7.07 7.00
C ARG A 126 -13.23 -7.74 5.64
N LYS A 127 -13.37 -9.06 5.62
CA LYS A 127 -13.69 -9.80 4.40
C LYS A 127 -15.08 -9.43 3.88
N GLU A 128 -16.08 -9.42 4.76
CA GLU A 128 -17.43 -8.98 4.42
C GLU A 128 -17.45 -7.53 3.91
N LEU A 129 -16.73 -6.62 4.56
CA LEU A 129 -16.59 -5.24 4.11
C LEU A 129 -15.94 -5.14 2.72
N CYS A 130 -14.86 -5.88 2.49
CA CYS A 130 -14.16 -5.94 1.20
C CYS A 130 -15.09 -6.47 0.08
N GLU A 131 -15.89 -7.49 0.36
CA GLU A 131 -16.86 -8.05 -0.57
C GLU A 131 -18.00 -7.05 -0.87
N ASN A 132 -18.57 -6.45 0.17
CA ASN A 132 -19.68 -5.47 0.06
C ASN A 132 -19.28 -4.22 -0.73
N LEU A 133 -18.03 -3.77 -0.59
CA LEU A 133 -17.48 -2.64 -1.34
C LEU A 133 -16.91 -3.04 -2.71
N ASN A 134 -17.02 -4.32 -3.10
CA ASN A 134 -16.45 -4.86 -4.33
C ASN A 134 -14.97 -4.50 -4.50
N LEU A 135 -14.17 -4.59 -3.42
CA LEU A 135 -12.73 -4.43 -3.47
C LEU A 135 -12.06 -5.74 -3.87
N LYS A 136 -10.92 -5.65 -4.56
CA LYS A 136 -10.20 -6.78 -5.15
C LYS A 136 -9.61 -7.70 -4.08
N SER A 137 -9.02 -7.12 -3.05
CA SER A 137 -8.34 -7.87 -2.00
C SER A 137 -8.24 -7.07 -0.70
N ILE A 138 -7.83 -7.77 0.37
CA ILE A 138 -7.37 -7.16 1.62
C ILE A 138 -5.88 -7.37 1.69
N VAL A 139 -5.11 -6.29 1.94
CA VAL A 139 -3.66 -6.36 2.14
C VAL A 139 -3.23 -5.67 3.42
N PHE A 140 -2.11 -6.09 3.99
CA PHE A 140 -1.45 -5.43 5.12
C PHE A 140 -0.03 -5.95 5.32
N GLY A 141 0.80 -5.20 6.05
CA GLY A 141 2.11 -5.64 6.49
C GLY A 141 2.01 -6.46 7.77
N GLY A 142 2.13 -7.78 7.66
CA GLY A 142 2.17 -8.69 8.81
C GLY A 142 3.52 -8.67 9.50
N ARG A 143 3.56 -8.39 10.82
CA ARG A 143 4.78 -8.47 11.64
C ARG A 143 5.25 -9.90 11.80
N MET A 144 6.54 -10.07 12.09
CA MET A 144 7.19 -11.36 12.35
C MET A 144 7.87 -11.34 13.74
N PRO A 145 7.11 -11.28 14.86
CA PRO A 145 7.67 -11.00 16.18
C PRO A 145 8.70 -12.01 16.68
N ASN A 146 8.71 -13.24 16.17
CA ASN A 146 9.69 -14.25 16.53
C ASN A 146 10.88 -14.32 15.56
N TYR A 147 10.94 -13.46 14.53
CA TYR A 147 12.03 -13.49 13.56
C TYR A 147 13.40 -13.22 14.19
N HIS A 148 13.49 -12.32 15.17
CA HIS A 148 14.76 -12.01 15.86
C HIS A 148 15.45 -13.26 16.46
N LEU A 149 14.69 -14.31 16.83
CA LEU A 149 15.22 -15.56 17.37
C LEU A 149 15.93 -16.39 16.28
N HIS A 150 15.70 -16.08 15.02
CA HIS A 150 16.16 -16.87 13.87
C HIS A 150 16.98 -16.05 12.87
N ALA A 151 17.09 -14.74 13.05
CA ALA A 151 17.68 -13.80 12.09
C ALA A 151 19.16 -14.10 11.75
N GLU A 152 19.92 -14.69 12.69
CA GLU A 152 21.31 -15.11 12.44
C GLU A 152 21.44 -16.29 11.46
N LYS A 153 20.38 -17.12 11.35
CA LYS A 153 20.42 -18.36 10.58
C LYS A 153 19.52 -18.38 9.36
N LEU A 154 18.51 -17.53 9.35
CA LEU A 154 17.47 -17.52 8.33
C LEU A 154 17.27 -16.10 7.77
N SER A 155 17.21 -15.99 6.46
CA SER A 155 16.67 -14.79 5.83
C SER A 155 15.15 -14.67 6.09
N PRO A 156 14.55 -13.46 6.00
CA PRO A 156 13.12 -13.28 6.19
C PRO A 156 12.28 -14.23 5.32
N LYS A 157 12.67 -14.42 4.06
CA LYS A 157 11.99 -15.33 3.14
C LYS A 157 12.04 -16.79 3.61
N GLN A 158 13.21 -17.25 4.05
CA GLN A 158 13.36 -18.61 4.59
C GLN A 158 12.57 -18.83 5.89
N TYR A 159 12.51 -17.79 6.75
CA TYR A 159 11.71 -17.80 7.96
C TYR A 159 10.23 -17.98 7.65
N ILE A 160 9.67 -17.17 6.75
CA ILE A 160 8.27 -17.24 6.31
C ILE A 160 7.93 -18.64 5.77
N GLU A 161 8.80 -19.21 4.91
CA GLU A 161 8.58 -20.56 4.38
C GLU A 161 8.57 -21.64 5.47
N LYS A 162 9.41 -21.48 6.50
CA LYS A 162 9.39 -22.42 7.65
C LYS A 162 8.16 -22.26 8.52
N VAL A 163 7.65 -21.04 8.70
CA VAL A 163 6.39 -20.80 9.41
C VAL A 163 5.22 -21.41 8.62
N LYS A 164 5.15 -21.19 7.29
CA LYS A 164 4.13 -21.83 6.42
C LYS A 164 4.13 -23.36 6.54
N ARG A 165 5.32 -23.96 6.64
CA ARG A 165 5.48 -25.40 6.82
C ARG A 165 5.30 -25.89 8.26
N LYS A 166 4.92 -25.01 9.19
CA LYS A 166 4.75 -25.30 10.62
C LYS A 166 6.03 -25.83 11.28
N GLN A 167 7.20 -25.45 10.76
CA GLN A 167 8.52 -25.81 11.31
C GLN A 167 8.99 -24.77 12.35
N ILE A 168 8.46 -23.58 12.29
CA ILE A 168 8.68 -22.48 13.24
C ILE A 168 7.30 -21.95 13.63
N ASP A 169 7.12 -21.70 14.91
CA ASP A 169 5.93 -21.04 15.43
C ASP A 169 6.14 -19.52 15.43
N ASP A 170 5.27 -18.80 14.72
CA ASP A 170 5.16 -17.35 14.80
C ASP A 170 3.69 -16.99 15.02
N PRO A 171 3.34 -16.42 16.19
CA PRO A 171 1.95 -16.25 16.57
C PRO A 171 1.18 -15.31 15.63
N VAL A 172 1.85 -14.31 15.06
CA VAL A 172 1.20 -13.34 14.17
C VAL A 172 1.00 -13.96 12.78
N LEU A 173 2.06 -14.47 12.16
CA LEU A 173 1.94 -15.10 10.84
C LEU A 173 1.03 -16.33 10.86
N ASN A 174 1.13 -17.17 11.87
CA ASN A 174 0.23 -18.34 12.00
C ASN A 174 -1.22 -17.92 12.11
N PHE A 175 -1.51 -16.87 12.89
CA PHE A 175 -2.85 -16.33 13.02
C PHE A 175 -3.37 -15.81 11.67
N GLN A 176 -2.56 -15.04 10.93
CA GLN A 176 -2.93 -14.49 9.62
C GLN A 176 -3.16 -15.61 8.59
N ILE A 177 -2.24 -16.57 8.49
CA ILE A 177 -2.37 -17.72 7.59
C ILE A 177 -3.60 -18.58 7.93
N SER A 178 -3.91 -18.77 9.23
CA SER A 178 -5.10 -19.53 9.68
C SER A 178 -6.43 -18.81 9.41
N ASN A 179 -6.38 -17.54 9.04
CA ASN A 179 -7.50 -16.74 8.58
C ASN A 179 -7.47 -16.49 7.05
N ASP A 180 -6.87 -17.43 6.31
CA ASP A 180 -6.83 -17.50 4.84
C ASP A 180 -6.04 -16.37 4.15
N PHE A 181 -5.21 -15.63 4.91
CA PHE A 181 -4.27 -14.71 4.28
C PHE A 181 -3.03 -15.46 3.83
N HIS A 182 -2.52 -15.11 2.65
CA HIS A 182 -1.31 -15.71 2.13
C HIS A 182 -0.17 -14.67 2.03
N PRO A 183 1.08 -15.09 2.31
CA PRO A 183 2.22 -14.22 2.19
C PRO A 183 2.60 -14.02 0.71
N VAL A 184 2.65 -12.76 0.27
CA VAL A 184 3.01 -12.34 -1.10
C VAL A 184 4.50 -12.06 -1.20
N ARG A 185 5.03 -11.21 -0.33
CA ARG A 185 6.43 -10.78 -0.35
C ARG A 185 6.92 -10.25 0.99
N VAL A 186 8.24 -10.07 1.11
CA VAL A 186 8.87 -9.39 2.24
C VAL A 186 8.93 -7.89 1.98
N LEU A 187 8.43 -7.11 2.92
CA LEU A 187 8.60 -5.67 3.01
C LEU A 187 9.82 -5.37 3.88
N LYS A 188 10.75 -4.56 3.36
CA LYS A 188 11.98 -4.18 4.07
C LYS A 188 11.80 -2.81 4.70
N SER A 189 12.40 -2.61 5.87
CA SER A 189 12.28 -1.34 6.64
C SER A 189 10.82 -0.89 6.78
N TYR A 190 9.93 -1.87 6.98
CA TYR A 190 8.50 -1.62 6.97
C TYR A 190 8.04 -0.85 8.21
N LEU A 191 8.48 -1.27 9.39
CA LEU A 191 8.12 -0.65 10.67
C LEU A 191 9.42 -0.31 11.42
N GLU A 192 9.78 0.96 11.41
CA GLU A 192 10.96 1.48 12.09
C GLU A 192 10.89 1.19 13.59
N GLY A 193 11.99 0.67 14.14
CA GLY A 193 12.10 0.32 15.55
C GLY A 193 11.50 -1.03 15.96
N ASP A 194 10.85 -1.78 15.05
CA ASP A 194 10.39 -3.14 15.31
C ASP A 194 11.55 -4.14 15.27
N LYS A 195 12.36 -4.13 16.34
CA LYS A 195 13.51 -5.03 16.49
C LYS A 195 13.11 -6.51 16.47
N ALA A 196 11.92 -6.84 16.96
CA ALA A 196 11.44 -8.21 17.01
C ALA A 196 11.26 -8.82 15.62
N SER A 197 10.80 -8.04 14.65
CA SER A 197 10.68 -8.43 13.25
C SER A 197 11.92 -8.05 12.41
N GLY A 198 12.97 -7.43 13.02
CA GLY A 198 14.12 -6.87 12.29
C GLY A 198 13.71 -5.79 11.30
N GLU A 199 12.65 -5.02 11.61
CA GLU A 199 12.02 -4.01 10.75
C GLU A 199 11.43 -4.56 9.44
N PHE A 200 11.36 -5.89 9.30
CA PHE A 200 10.68 -6.52 8.18
C PHE A 200 9.20 -6.74 8.49
N ALA A 201 8.40 -6.77 7.43
CA ALA A 201 7.06 -7.32 7.47
C ALA A 201 6.83 -8.26 6.28
N VAL A 202 5.74 -9.00 6.35
CA VAL A 202 5.25 -9.79 5.21
C VAL A 202 4.03 -9.09 4.64
N LEU A 203 4.05 -8.74 3.37
CA LEU A 203 2.82 -8.35 2.69
C LEU A 203 1.91 -9.57 2.65
N MET A 204 0.84 -9.51 3.42
CA MET A 204 -0.19 -10.53 3.47
C MET A 204 -1.37 -10.09 2.62
N GLU A 205 -1.97 -11.02 1.90
CA GLU A 205 -3.11 -10.77 1.03
C GLU A 205 -4.19 -11.83 1.21
N TRP A 206 -5.44 -11.40 1.10
CA TRP A 206 -6.61 -12.24 0.95
C TRP A 206 -7.38 -11.75 -0.29
N ASP A 207 -7.62 -12.65 -1.24
CA ASP A 207 -8.30 -12.34 -2.49
C ASP A 207 -9.82 -12.41 -2.34
N ASN A 208 -10.52 -11.37 -2.77
CA ASN A 208 -11.97 -11.41 -2.90
C ASN A 208 -12.37 -12.15 -4.19
N ILE A 209 -12.79 -13.39 -4.04
CA ILE A 209 -13.21 -14.22 -5.18
C ILE A 209 -14.49 -13.73 -5.87
N TYR A 210 -15.26 -12.85 -5.23
CA TYR A 210 -16.47 -12.24 -5.75
C TYR A 210 -16.20 -10.89 -6.45
N TYR A 211 -14.95 -10.43 -6.45
CA TYR A 211 -14.58 -9.17 -7.10
C TYR A 211 -14.95 -9.17 -8.56
N THR A 212 -15.74 -8.18 -8.94
CA THR A 212 -16.05 -7.88 -10.33
C THR A 212 -15.35 -6.59 -10.73
N LYS A 213 -14.42 -6.71 -11.70
CA LYS A 213 -13.69 -5.52 -12.18
C LYS A 213 -14.70 -4.49 -12.68
N PRO A 214 -14.78 -3.29 -12.06
CA PRO A 214 -15.68 -2.27 -12.56
C PRO A 214 -15.31 -1.94 -14.01
N GLU A 215 -16.30 -1.80 -14.88
CA GLU A 215 -16.05 -1.19 -16.19
C GLU A 215 -15.38 0.15 -15.94
N LYS A 216 -14.18 0.33 -16.47
CA LYS A 216 -13.44 1.60 -16.32
C LYS A 216 -14.29 2.70 -16.97
N LYS A 217 -15.18 3.33 -16.20
CA LYS A 217 -15.59 4.68 -16.54
C LYS A 217 -14.30 5.51 -16.52
N PRO A 218 -14.02 6.29 -17.58
CA PRO A 218 -12.90 7.21 -17.51
C PRO A 218 -13.09 8.00 -16.22
N ARG A 219 -12.19 7.84 -15.25
CA ARG A 219 -12.21 8.64 -14.01
C ARG A 219 -12.26 10.09 -14.45
N PRO A 220 -13.24 10.91 -14.01
CA PRO A 220 -13.06 12.34 -14.05
C PRO A 220 -11.74 12.54 -13.29
N SER A 221 -10.70 12.97 -13.99
CA SER A 221 -9.40 13.18 -13.36
C SER A 221 -9.65 13.99 -12.10
N ALA A 222 -9.34 13.44 -10.94
CA ALA A 222 -9.32 14.23 -9.73
C ALA A 222 -8.55 15.49 -10.07
N VAL A 223 -9.19 16.66 -9.93
CA VAL A 223 -8.54 17.93 -10.30
C VAL A 223 -7.35 18.06 -9.36
N LYS A 224 -6.18 17.61 -9.82
CA LYS A 224 -4.96 17.74 -9.04
C LYS A 224 -4.78 19.22 -8.74
N SER A 225 -4.71 19.58 -7.48
CA SER A 225 -4.44 20.95 -7.03
C SER A 225 -3.03 21.42 -7.43
N VAL A 226 -2.12 20.49 -7.69
CA VAL A 226 -0.75 20.72 -8.15
C VAL A 226 -0.43 19.77 -9.29
N VAL A 227 -0.05 20.33 -10.44
CA VAL A 227 0.45 19.56 -11.58
C VAL A 227 1.97 19.75 -11.65
N ARG A 228 2.72 18.65 -11.67
CA ARG A 228 4.18 18.66 -11.82
C ARG A 228 4.56 18.45 -13.27
N LEU A 229 5.34 19.37 -13.81
CA LEU A 229 5.86 19.28 -15.16
C LEU A 229 7.35 18.96 -15.13
N GLY A 230 7.77 17.93 -15.81
CA GLY A 230 9.17 17.62 -16.08
C GLY A 230 9.59 18.29 -17.39
N LEU A 231 10.33 19.39 -17.31
CA LEU A 231 10.87 20.08 -18.50
C LEU A 231 12.20 19.43 -18.87
N ILE A 232 12.24 18.83 -20.06
CA ILE A 232 13.42 18.12 -20.55
C ILE A 232 14.31 19.11 -21.30
N GLN A 233 15.50 19.36 -20.75
CA GLN A 233 16.52 20.11 -21.45
C GLN A 233 17.25 19.19 -22.42
N TRP A 234 16.76 19.15 -23.66
CA TRP A 234 17.25 18.28 -24.72
C TRP A 234 18.56 18.78 -25.32
N GLN A 235 19.57 17.91 -25.33
CA GLN A 235 20.80 18.24 -26.06
C GLN A 235 20.70 17.72 -27.48
N MET A 236 20.83 18.63 -28.46
CA MET A 236 20.89 18.28 -29.87
C MET A 236 22.15 17.47 -30.17
N ARG A 237 22.01 16.21 -30.51
CA ARG A 237 23.06 15.29 -30.92
C ARG A 237 22.66 14.67 -32.25
N SER A 238 23.63 14.22 -33.04
CA SER A 238 23.32 13.41 -34.23
C SER A 238 22.86 12.02 -33.82
N TYR A 239 21.73 11.55 -34.33
CA TYR A 239 21.24 10.20 -34.17
C TYR A 239 21.30 9.44 -35.48
N SER A 240 21.61 8.16 -35.44
CA SER A 240 21.67 7.26 -36.59
C SER A 240 20.29 6.89 -37.12
N GLY A 241 19.26 6.98 -36.27
CA GLY A 241 17.88 6.65 -36.62
C GLY A 241 16.88 6.87 -35.48
N MET A 242 15.64 6.45 -35.72
CA MET A 242 14.54 6.60 -34.80
C MET A 242 14.78 5.84 -33.51
N GLU A 243 15.30 4.63 -33.55
CA GLU A 243 15.56 3.77 -32.39
C GLU A 243 16.47 4.47 -31.36
N GLU A 244 17.52 5.11 -31.81
CA GLU A 244 18.44 5.83 -30.93
C GLU A 244 17.79 7.09 -30.33
N LEU A 245 16.96 7.81 -31.10
CA LEU A 245 16.17 8.94 -30.60
C LEU A 245 15.18 8.49 -29.54
N MET A 246 14.45 7.40 -29.78
CA MET A 246 13.45 6.88 -28.84
C MET A 246 14.10 6.37 -27.55
N HIS A 247 15.22 5.66 -27.64
CA HIS A 247 15.97 5.24 -26.44
C HIS A 247 16.43 6.43 -25.59
N GLN A 248 16.87 7.51 -26.21
CA GLN A 248 17.22 8.74 -25.48
C GLN A 248 15.98 9.41 -24.87
N ALA A 249 14.85 9.43 -25.57
CA ALA A 249 13.59 9.96 -25.05
C ALA A 249 13.10 9.15 -23.84
N GLU A 250 13.13 7.83 -23.92
CA GLU A 250 12.77 6.89 -22.84
C GLU A 250 13.61 7.17 -21.57
N TYR A 251 14.91 7.34 -21.70
CA TYR A 251 15.78 7.69 -20.57
C TYR A 251 15.32 8.95 -19.83
N PHE A 252 14.90 9.98 -20.56
CA PHE A 252 14.39 11.21 -19.95
C PHE A 252 13.00 11.03 -19.35
N ILE A 253 12.13 10.25 -19.99
CA ILE A 253 10.79 9.93 -19.47
C ILE A 253 10.92 9.19 -18.14
N ASP A 254 11.78 8.17 -18.06
CA ASP A 254 12.04 7.43 -16.82
C ASP A 254 12.58 8.33 -15.71
N SER A 255 13.49 9.25 -16.08
CA SER A 255 14.02 10.23 -15.11
C SER A 255 12.92 11.15 -14.58
N VAL A 256 12.05 11.66 -15.45
CA VAL A 256 10.91 12.52 -15.08
C VAL A 256 9.88 11.75 -14.24
N ALA A 257 9.62 10.50 -14.58
CA ALA A 257 8.74 9.61 -13.81
C ALA A 257 9.28 9.37 -12.40
N GLY A 258 10.59 9.23 -12.24
CA GLY A 258 11.25 9.11 -10.95
C GLY A 258 11.01 10.31 -10.01
N TYR A 259 10.75 11.49 -10.56
CA TYR A 259 10.35 12.70 -9.81
C TYR A 259 8.83 12.83 -9.61
N ARG A 260 8.05 11.82 -9.97
CA ARG A 260 6.57 11.82 -9.88
C ARG A 260 5.95 13.02 -10.63
N CYS A 261 6.46 13.36 -11.78
CA CYS A 261 5.90 14.39 -12.65
C CYS A 261 4.68 13.85 -13.40
N ASP A 262 3.68 14.70 -13.60
CA ASP A 262 2.44 14.35 -14.31
C ASP A 262 2.62 14.41 -15.83
N PHE A 263 3.53 15.27 -16.29
CA PHE A 263 3.84 15.43 -17.71
C PHE A 263 5.34 15.57 -17.91
N ALA A 264 5.86 14.94 -18.97
CA ALA A 264 7.18 15.18 -19.51
C ALA A 264 7.06 16.07 -20.76
N MET A 265 7.75 17.21 -20.77
CA MET A 265 7.72 18.15 -21.88
C MET A 265 9.07 18.17 -22.57
N PHE A 266 9.09 17.78 -23.82
CA PHE A 266 10.23 17.92 -24.72
C PHE A 266 10.21 19.30 -25.42
N PRO A 267 11.36 19.81 -25.86
CA PRO A 267 11.39 21.05 -26.66
C PRO A 267 10.75 20.82 -28.03
N GLU A 268 10.31 21.89 -28.66
CA GLU A 268 9.61 21.88 -29.96
C GLU A 268 10.47 21.13 -30.94
N PHE A 269 11.37 21.03 -31.36
CA PHE A 269 12.12 20.27 -32.34
C PHE A 269 12.99 19.15 -31.76
N PHE A 270 12.50 18.39 -30.74
CA PHE A 270 13.29 17.33 -30.13
C PHE A 270 13.73 16.26 -31.16
N ASN A 271 13.00 16.11 -32.27
CA ASN A 271 13.28 15.18 -33.36
C ASN A 271 14.22 15.75 -34.45
N ALA A 272 14.55 17.04 -34.37
CA ALA A 272 15.45 17.69 -35.35
C ALA A 272 16.81 16.99 -35.54
N PRO A 273 17.40 16.35 -34.53
CA PRO A 273 18.63 15.59 -34.71
C PRO A 273 18.58 14.50 -35.79
N LEU A 274 17.39 13.97 -36.11
CA LEU A 274 17.21 13.01 -37.21
C LEU A 274 17.50 13.63 -38.59
N MET A 275 17.46 14.96 -38.68
CA MET A 275 17.81 15.68 -39.93
C MET A 275 19.31 15.66 -40.24
N ALA A 276 20.16 15.36 -39.27
CA ALA A 276 21.62 15.42 -39.42
C ALA A 276 22.12 14.64 -40.64
N LYS A 277 21.50 13.46 -40.91
CA LYS A 277 21.84 12.63 -42.07
C LYS A 277 21.39 13.19 -43.42
N TYR A 278 20.52 14.21 -43.43
CA TYR A 278 19.97 14.84 -44.62
C TYR A 278 20.55 16.24 -44.88
N ASN A 279 21.56 16.69 -44.13
CA ASN A 279 22.18 17.99 -44.22
C ASN A 279 22.80 18.27 -45.61
N HIS A 280 22.95 17.26 -46.45
CA HIS A 280 23.45 17.38 -47.82
C HIS A 280 22.33 17.69 -48.84
N MET A 281 21.07 17.63 -48.42
CA MET A 281 19.88 17.87 -49.24
C MET A 281 19.46 19.35 -49.19
N SER A 282 18.54 19.74 -50.09
CA SER A 282 17.85 21.03 -49.93
C SER A 282 16.97 21.01 -48.70
N GLU A 283 16.78 22.19 -48.06
CA GLU A 283 15.93 22.29 -46.84
C GLU A 283 14.53 21.69 -47.04
N PRO A 284 13.79 21.95 -48.14
CA PRO A 284 12.47 21.34 -48.36
C PRO A 284 12.52 19.81 -48.47
N ASP A 285 13.58 19.26 -49.06
CA ASP A 285 13.71 17.82 -49.21
C ASP A 285 14.10 17.15 -47.89
N ALA A 286 14.98 17.77 -47.12
CA ALA A 286 15.33 17.29 -45.78
C ALA A 286 14.11 17.27 -44.83
N ILE A 287 13.24 18.29 -44.89
CA ILE A 287 12.00 18.33 -44.12
C ILE A 287 11.04 17.23 -44.54
N ARG A 288 10.92 16.92 -45.85
CA ARG A 288 10.10 15.81 -46.33
C ARG A 288 10.60 14.46 -45.83
N GLU A 289 11.93 14.29 -45.75
CA GLU A 289 12.51 13.06 -45.17
C GLU A 289 12.22 12.95 -43.66
N LEU A 290 12.31 14.05 -42.92
CA LEU A 290 11.96 14.07 -41.50
C LEU A 290 10.49 13.76 -41.27
N ALA A 291 9.59 14.24 -42.15
CA ALA A 291 8.15 13.98 -42.04
C ALA A 291 7.78 12.51 -42.17
N LYS A 292 8.63 11.65 -42.70
CA LYS A 292 8.40 10.21 -42.80
C LYS A 292 8.39 9.55 -41.42
N TYR A 293 9.03 10.14 -40.43
CA TYR A 293 9.04 9.64 -39.03
C TYR A 293 7.81 10.05 -38.22
N THR A 294 6.91 10.88 -38.79
CA THR A 294 5.75 11.41 -38.03
C THR A 294 4.91 10.29 -37.43
N LYS A 295 4.67 9.21 -38.17
CA LYS A 295 3.87 8.08 -37.72
C LYS A 295 4.52 7.36 -36.54
N GLU A 296 5.82 7.10 -36.61
CA GLU A 296 6.59 6.42 -35.57
C GLU A 296 6.72 7.26 -34.29
N ILE A 297 6.62 8.60 -34.38
CA ILE A 297 6.69 9.49 -33.22
C ILE A 297 5.33 9.60 -32.53
N THR A 298 4.22 9.41 -33.26
CA THR A 298 2.86 9.61 -32.75
C THR A 298 2.16 8.33 -32.32
N GLU A 299 2.65 7.18 -32.68
CA GLU A 299 2.23 5.84 -32.20
C GLU A 299 3.02 5.41 -30.98
#